data_8507fb9a28d497334a09aa3804606f2e
#
_entry.id   8507fb9a28d497334a09aa3804606f2e
#
_cell.length_a   1.000
_cell.length_b   1.000
_cell.length_c   1.000
_cell.angle_alpha   90.00
_cell.angle_beta   90.00
_cell.angle_gamma   90.00
#
_symmetry.space_group_name_H-M   'P 1'
#
loop_
_entity.id
_entity.type
_entity.pdbx_description
1 polymer ?
#
loop_
_entity_poly.entity_id
_entity_poly.type
_entity_poly.pdbx_seq_one_letter_code
_entity_poly.pdbx_strand_id
1 'polypeptide(L)'
;LGDVYYAEATYLRRRGVPTWGVFTDKSKQGGGPLIDIGTHALDLTLFLMNSYEVDYVVGTSFEKLGTLLDPEFQGQVDRMGNQNSWNNKTYDVEDSAVGHIKMKNGAVINLRAAWAINMAEDNGANNEAYATLVGTKGGLDTVSGQARLNHVVASQPAITMVGNKVASYIPGFSAGPAPVSKEHDIWVKALRGEGDLFVTADQAFVVTRILDSIYESSRTGKPVYFD
;
A
#
# COMPACT_ATOMS: atom_id res chain seq x y z
N LEU A 1 0.82 -5.30 20.33
CA LEU A 1 1.64 -6.22 19.53
C LEU A 1 3.02 -6.48 20.16
N GLY A 2 3.42 -5.68 21.16
CA GLY A 2 4.82 -5.63 21.62
C GLY A 2 5.68 -4.89 20.60
N ASP A 3 6.96 -5.25 20.52
CA ASP A 3 7.87 -4.66 19.53
C ASP A 3 7.58 -5.28 18.16
N VAL A 4 7.12 -4.46 17.22
CA VAL A 4 6.91 -4.88 15.82
C VAL A 4 8.27 -4.92 15.14
N TYR A 5 8.67 -6.10 14.68
CA TYR A 5 9.98 -6.32 14.06
C TYR A 5 9.91 -6.65 12.57
N TYR A 6 8.72 -7.03 12.08
CA TYR A 6 8.48 -7.35 10.68
C TYR A 6 7.09 -6.89 10.23
N ALA A 7 6.98 -6.42 9.00
CA ALA A 7 5.71 -6.09 8.39
C ALA A 7 5.70 -6.38 6.89
N GLU A 8 4.51 -6.63 6.34
CA GLU A 8 4.24 -6.67 4.91
C GLU A 8 3.23 -5.60 4.53
N ALA A 9 3.58 -4.82 3.52
CA ALA A 9 2.73 -3.83 2.87
C ALA A 9 2.40 -4.36 1.47
N THR A 10 1.13 -4.64 1.19
CA THR A 10 0.78 -5.34 -0.05
C THR A 10 -0.44 -4.74 -0.73
N TYR A 11 -0.30 -4.50 -2.05
CA TYR A 11 -1.40 -4.22 -2.93
C TYR A 11 -1.12 -4.83 -4.31
N LEU A 12 -1.73 -5.97 -4.58
CA LEU A 12 -1.51 -6.73 -5.81
C LEU A 12 -2.82 -6.86 -6.59
N ARG A 13 -2.73 -6.70 -7.89
CA ARG A 13 -3.81 -7.03 -8.84
C ARG A 13 -3.27 -8.04 -9.84
N ARG A 14 -4.00 -9.12 -10.05
CA ARG A 14 -3.63 -10.11 -11.08
C ARG A 14 -3.69 -9.51 -12.47
N ARG A 15 -4.77 -8.76 -12.72
CA ARG A 15 -5.00 -7.98 -13.94
C ARG A 15 -5.80 -6.76 -13.52
N GLY A 16 -5.23 -5.61 -13.58
CA GLY A 16 -5.87 -4.40 -13.10
C GLY A 16 -5.07 -3.15 -13.44
N VAL A 17 -4.41 -3.17 -14.60
CA VAL A 17 -3.76 -1.99 -15.17
C VAL A 17 -4.85 -0.94 -15.42
N PRO A 18 -4.70 0.28 -14.92
CA PRO A 18 -5.63 1.36 -15.25
C PRO A 18 -5.44 1.77 -16.72
N THR A 19 -6.50 1.59 -17.50
CA THR A 19 -6.49 1.84 -18.96
C THR A 19 -7.02 3.21 -19.33
N TRP A 20 -7.34 4.03 -18.34
CA TRP A 20 -7.86 5.40 -18.51
C TRP A 20 -6.84 6.44 -18.06
N GLY A 21 -7.05 7.68 -18.47
CA GLY A 21 -6.21 8.81 -18.07
C GLY A 21 -4.77 8.68 -18.56
N VAL A 22 -3.81 8.92 -17.69
CA VAL A 22 -2.38 8.98 -17.99
C VAL A 22 -1.55 7.98 -17.18
N PHE A 23 -2.17 7.02 -16.51
CA PHE A 23 -1.51 6.11 -15.57
C PHE A 23 -0.32 5.34 -16.17
N THR A 24 -0.37 5.00 -17.46
CA THR A 24 0.68 4.25 -18.14
C THR A 24 1.72 5.12 -18.86
N ASP A 25 1.61 6.45 -18.74
CA ASP A 25 2.53 7.43 -19.32
C ASP A 25 3.45 7.99 -18.21
N LYS A 26 4.69 7.52 -18.17
CA LYS A 26 5.68 7.91 -17.15
C LYS A 26 5.93 9.41 -17.10
N SER A 27 5.90 10.08 -18.26
CA SER A 27 6.15 11.53 -18.35
C SER A 27 5.08 12.36 -17.62
N LYS A 28 3.89 11.78 -17.40
CA LYS A 28 2.75 12.46 -16.76
C LYS A 28 2.46 11.91 -15.37
N GLN A 29 2.58 10.59 -15.19
CA GLN A 29 2.27 9.91 -13.93
C GLN A 29 3.49 9.77 -13.02
N GLY A 30 4.71 9.71 -13.57
CA GLY A 30 5.96 9.52 -12.83
C GLY A 30 6.34 8.05 -12.64
N GLY A 31 5.39 7.16 -12.52
CA GLY A 31 5.59 5.71 -12.34
C GLY A 31 4.26 4.95 -12.44
N GLY A 32 4.32 3.65 -12.22
CA GLY A 32 3.17 2.74 -12.29
C GLY A 32 2.59 2.35 -10.92
N PRO A 33 2.36 1.05 -10.67
CA PRO A 33 1.71 0.57 -9.46
C PRO A 33 2.45 0.90 -8.17
N LEU A 34 3.75 1.12 -8.20
CA LEU A 34 4.50 1.48 -7.00
C LEU A 34 3.99 2.79 -6.40
N ILE A 35 3.86 3.83 -7.21
CA ILE A 35 3.37 5.14 -6.74
C ILE A 35 1.85 5.24 -6.73
N ASP A 36 1.12 4.46 -7.54
CA ASP A 36 -0.35 4.49 -7.55
C ASP A 36 -0.92 3.73 -6.36
N ILE A 37 -0.66 2.44 -6.26
CA ILE A 37 -1.27 1.57 -5.25
C ILE A 37 -0.31 1.15 -4.13
N GLY A 38 1.00 1.12 -4.38
CA GLY A 38 2.02 0.85 -3.37
C GLY A 38 2.04 1.91 -2.28
N THR A 39 1.76 3.16 -2.62
CA THR A 39 1.60 4.27 -1.67
C THR A 39 0.56 3.95 -0.59
N HIS A 40 -0.61 3.42 -0.97
CA HIS A 40 -1.68 3.07 -0.03
C HIS A 40 -1.28 1.97 0.95
N ALA A 41 -0.60 0.92 0.45
CA ALA A 41 -0.15 -0.19 1.28
C ALA A 41 0.95 0.24 2.25
N LEU A 42 1.89 1.04 1.77
CA LEU A 42 3.01 1.52 2.58
C LEU A 42 2.55 2.51 3.65
N ASP A 43 1.71 3.48 3.28
CA ASP A 43 1.15 4.46 4.22
C ASP A 43 0.35 3.77 5.34
N LEU A 44 -0.54 2.85 4.98
CA LEU A 44 -1.28 2.03 5.95
C LEU A 44 -0.33 1.28 6.90
N THR A 45 0.74 0.69 6.38
CA THR A 45 1.68 -0.10 7.18
C THR A 45 2.46 0.78 8.14
N LEU A 46 3.03 1.89 7.67
CA LEU A 46 3.77 2.86 8.50
C LEU A 46 2.86 3.47 9.58
N PHE A 47 1.62 3.81 9.21
CA PHE A 47 0.61 4.32 10.15
C PHE A 47 0.32 3.30 11.26
N LEU A 48 0.05 2.03 10.92
CA LEU A 48 -0.23 0.97 11.90
C LEU A 48 0.99 0.63 12.77
N MET A 49 2.20 0.74 12.24
CA MET A 49 3.45 0.58 12.99
C MET A 49 3.77 1.81 13.86
N ASN A 50 3.20 2.97 13.53
CA ASN A 50 3.57 4.27 14.08
C ASN A 50 5.10 4.47 14.08
N SER A 51 5.75 4.16 12.94
CA SER A 51 7.20 4.21 12.78
C SER A 51 7.55 4.73 11.40
N TYR A 52 8.30 5.85 11.34
CA TYR A 52 8.64 6.57 10.11
C TYR A 52 10.15 6.79 9.95
N GLU A 53 10.96 6.31 10.90
CA GLU A 53 12.42 6.44 10.83
C GLU A 53 13.04 5.29 10.03
N VAL A 54 13.37 5.58 8.79
CA VAL A 54 13.97 4.64 7.83
C VAL A 54 15.49 4.69 7.94
N ASP A 55 16.14 3.52 7.87
CA ASP A 55 17.59 3.38 7.79
C ASP A 55 18.03 3.29 6.31
N TYR A 56 17.54 2.28 5.58
CA TYR A 56 17.78 2.15 4.15
C TYR A 56 16.64 1.42 3.43
N VAL A 57 16.63 1.58 2.11
CA VAL A 57 15.69 0.95 1.20
C VAL A 57 16.42 0.22 0.08
N VAL A 58 15.98 -1.00 -0.23
CA VAL A 58 16.37 -1.74 -1.43
C VAL A 58 15.11 -2.16 -2.18
N GLY A 59 15.10 -2.03 -3.50
CA GLY A 59 13.94 -2.47 -4.26
C GLY A 59 14.21 -2.70 -5.73
N THR A 60 13.21 -3.26 -6.40
CA THR A 60 13.24 -3.55 -7.84
C THR A 60 11.85 -3.35 -8.42
N SER A 61 11.78 -2.67 -9.56
CA SER A 61 10.60 -2.55 -10.40
C SER A 61 10.72 -3.43 -11.64
N PHE A 62 9.58 -3.91 -12.15
CA PHE A 62 9.52 -4.83 -13.28
C PHE A 62 8.55 -4.30 -14.34
N GLU A 63 8.97 -4.40 -15.60
CA GLU A 63 8.19 -4.12 -16.81
C GLU A 63 8.05 -5.43 -17.59
N LYS A 64 7.11 -6.31 -17.20
CA LYS A 64 7.03 -7.68 -17.74
C LYS A 64 5.69 -8.03 -18.39
N LEU A 65 4.62 -7.53 -17.86
CA LEU A 65 3.27 -7.92 -18.26
C LEU A 65 2.49 -6.78 -18.92
N GLY A 66 2.75 -5.53 -18.53
CA GLY A 66 1.98 -4.38 -18.97
C GLY A 66 1.87 -4.22 -20.49
N THR A 67 2.99 -4.42 -21.19
CA THR A 67 3.03 -4.35 -22.66
C THR A 67 2.53 -5.61 -23.37
N LEU A 68 2.41 -6.73 -22.63
CA LEU A 68 1.96 -8.03 -23.16
C LEU A 68 0.45 -8.28 -22.94
N LEU A 69 -0.23 -7.36 -22.27
CA LEU A 69 -1.63 -7.54 -21.96
C LEU A 69 -2.48 -7.33 -23.20
N ASP A 70 -2.86 -8.44 -23.84
CA ASP A 70 -3.92 -8.47 -24.82
C ASP A 70 -5.23 -7.99 -24.16
N PRO A 71 -6.05 -7.16 -24.83
CA PRO A 71 -7.36 -6.76 -24.35
C PRO A 71 -8.26 -7.94 -23.92
N GLU A 72 -8.16 -9.09 -24.57
CA GLU A 72 -8.86 -10.32 -24.18
C GLU A 72 -8.32 -10.92 -22.88
N PHE A 73 -7.04 -10.71 -22.58
CA PHE A 73 -6.41 -11.22 -21.36
C PHE A 73 -6.70 -10.37 -20.13
N GLN A 74 -7.15 -9.15 -20.34
CA GLN A 74 -7.37 -8.21 -19.24
C GLN A 74 -8.58 -8.55 -18.37
N GLY A 75 -9.53 -9.34 -18.88
CA GLY A 75 -10.63 -9.96 -18.11
C GLY A 75 -11.38 -9.03 -17.13
N GLN A 76 -10.93 -7.82 -17.00
CA GLN A 76 -11.51 -6.78 -16.19
C GLN A 76 -11.92 -5.63 -17.10
N VAL A 77 -13.19 -5.53 -17.28
CA VAL A 77 -13.84 -4.28 -17.68
C VAL A 77 -13.31 -3.20 -16.74
N ASP A 78 -12.80 -2.12 -17.31
CA ASP A 78 -12.57 -0.88 -16.60
C ASP A 78 -13.68 -0.69 -15.57
N ARG A 79 -13.34 -0.54 -14.30
CA ARG A 79 -14.31 -0.31 -13.21
C ARG A 79 -15.24 0.89 -13.47
N MET A 80 -14.87 1.76 -14.41
CA MET A 80 -15.64 2.89 -14.90
C MET A 80 -16.49 2.58 -16.14
N GLY A 81 -16.49 1.33 -16.65
CA GLY A 81 -17.31 0.92 -17.80
C GLY A 81 -16.84 1.43 -19.16
N ASN A 82 -15.63 1.94 -19.26
CA ASN A 82 -15.10 2.58 -20.46
C ASN A 82 -14.23 1.61 -21.28
N GLN A 83 -14.85 0.71 -22.03
CA GLN A 83 -14.18 -0.33 -22.82
C GLN A 83 -13.23 0.20 -23.93
N ASN A 84 -13.23 1.49 -24.24
CA ASN A 84 -12.58 2.05 -25.42
C ASN A 84 -11.42 3.02 -25.13
N SER A 85 -10.98 3.17 -23.89
CA SER A 85 -9.97 4.17 -23.54
C SER A 85 -8.54 3.65 -23.52
N TRP A 86 -8.30 2.37 -23.79
CA TRP A 86 -6.97 1.83 -23.88
C TRP A 86 -6.21 2.44 -25.06
N ASN A 87 -5.29 3.32 -24.75
CA ASN A 87 -4.28 3.77 -25.69
C ASN A 87 -2.94 3.10 -25.32
N ASN A 88 -2.71 1.87 -25.79
CA ASN A 88 -1.47 1.12 -25.59
C ASN A 88 -0.22 1.75 -26.22
N LYS A 89 -0.33 2.95 -26.79
CA LYS A 89 0.77 3.65 -27.43
C LYS A 89 1.80 4.20 -26.45
N THR A 90 1.45 4.31 -25.16
CA THR A 90 2.32 4.80 -24.11
C THR A 90 2.19 3.92 -22.88
N TYR A 91 2.90 2.80 -22.86
CA TYR A 91 3.11 2.01 -21.64
C TYR A 91 4.60 1.98 -21.38
N ASP A 92 5.09 2.88 -20.54
CA ASP A 92 6.51 3.05 -20.23
C ASP A 92 6.77 3.15 -18.71
N VAL A 93 5.83 2.62 -17.92
CA VAL A 93 5.92 2.47 -16.45
C VAL A 93 6.06 0.99 -16.07
N GLU A 94 6.50 0.72 -14.86
CA GLU A 94 6.51 -0.63 -14.32
C GLU A 94 5.09 -1.19 -14.17
N ASP A 95 4.96 -2.53 -14.20
CA ASP A 95 3.71 -3.25 -13.91
C ASP A 95 3.68 -3.89 -12.52
N SER A 96 4.85 -4.01 -11.90
CA SER A 96 5.02 -4.51 -10.54
C SER A 96 6.32 -4.00 -9.91
N ALA A 97 6.35 -3.92 -8.59
CA ALA A 97 7.53 -3.56 -7.82
C ALA A 97 7.54 -4.27 -6.46
N VAL A 98 8.77 -4.48 -5.96
CA VAL A 98 9.03 -4.97 -4.60
C VAL A 98 10.04 -4.06 -3.92
N GLY A 99 9.88 -3.88 -2.61
CA GLY A 99 10.80 -3.11 -1.78
C GLY A 99 11.06 -3.77 -0.44
N HIS A 100 12.28 -3.63 0.05
CA HIS A 100 12.70 -4.01 1.38
C HIS A 100 13.15 -2.74 2.11
N ILE A 101 12.43 -2.38 3.14
CA ILE A 101 12.64 -1.16 3.91
C ILE A 101 13.15 -1.54 5.29
N LYS A 102 14.37 -1.13 5.64
CA LYS A 102 14.94 -1.28 6.98
C LYS A 102 14.65 -0.04 7.79
N MET A 103 14.04 -0.21 8.96
CA MET A 103 13.76 0.88 9.89
C MET A 103 14.91 1.05 10.90
N LYS A 104 15.13 2.27 11.41
CA LYS A 104 16.18 2.57 12.41
C LYS A 104 15.99 1.78 13.72
N ASN A 105 14.76 1.44 14.09
CA ASN A 105 14.47 0.59 15.25
C ASN A 105 14.76 -0.90 15.02
N GLY A 106 15.26 -1.28 13.85
CA GLY A 106 15.58 -2.65 13.49
C GLY A 106 14.45 -3.43 12.81
N ALA A 107 13.24 -2.89 12.74
CA ALA A 107 12.14 -3.52 12.02
C ALA A 107 12.38 -3.55 10.50
N VAL A 108 11.67 -4.43 9.83
CA VAL A 108 11.71 -4.57 8.37
C VAL A 108 10.29 -4.53 7.82
N ILE A 109 10.10 -3.80 6.72
CA ILE A 109 8.88 -3.81 5.93
C ILE A 109 9.21 -4.36 4.54
N ASN A 110 8.46 -5.34 4.06
CA ASN A 110 8.47 -5.74 2.67
C ASN A 110 7.26 -5.15 1.95
N LEU A 111 7.51 -4.36 0.91
CA LEU A 111 6.48 -3.78 0.05
C LEU A 111 6.31 -4.60 -1.22
N ARG A 112 5.07 -4.88 -1.60
CA ARG A 112 4.70 -5.49 -2.88
C ARG A 112 3.56 -4.70 -3.51
N ALA A 113 3.77 -4.20 -4.72
CA ALA A 113 2.76 -3.48 -5.48
C ALA A 113 2.71 -3.98 -6.92
N ALA A 114 1.54 -4.28 -7.46
CA ALA A 114 1.40 -4.71 -8.86
C ALA A 114 0.02 -4.39 -9.43
N TRP A 115 -0.02 -3.88 -10.66
CA TRP A 115 -1.22 -3.82 -11.48
C TRP A 115 -1.46 -5.11 -12.26
N ALA A 116 -0.37 -5.84 -12.56
CA ALA A 116 -0.43 -7.13 -13.24
C ALA A 116 0.63 -8.07 -12.69
N ILE A 117 0.21 -9.23 -12.21
CA ILE A 117 1.11 -10.26 -11.67
C ILE A 117 0.50 -11.65 -11.82
N ASN A 118 1.33 -12.65 -12.14
CA ASN A 118 0.90 -14.04 -12.27
C ASN A 118 1.01 -14.77 -10.92
N MET A 119 0.19 -14.33 -9.96
CA MET A 119 0.04 -14.97 -8.66
C MET A 119 -1.39 -15.41 -8.44
N ALA A 120 -1.57 -16.55 -7.78
CA ALA A 120 -2.90 -17.03 -7.39
C ALA A 120 -3.43 -16.32 -6.14
N GLU A 121 -2.55 -15.64 -5.40
CA GLU A 121 -2.95 -14.87 -4.22
C GLU A 121 -3.97 -13.81 -4.62
N ASP A 122 -5.12 -13.92 -4.00
CA ASP A 122 -6.15 -12.92 -4.01
C ASP A 122 -5.85 -11.92 -2.90
N ASN A 123 -5.93 -10.62 -3.19
CA ASN A 123 -5.77 -9.56 -2.19
C ASN A 123 -6.92 -9.51 -1.17
N GLY A 124 -7.56 -10.65 -0.90
CA GLY A 124 -8.82 -10.69 -0.21
C GLY A 124 -9.96 -10.17 -1.09
N ALA A 125 -11.16 -10.35 -0.64
CA ALA A 125 -12.39 -10.09 -1.41
C ALA A 125 -12.56 -8.66 -1.96
N ASN A 126 -11.71 -7.70 -1.55
CA ASN A 126 -11.91 -6.28 -1.82
C ASN A 126 -10.90 -5.66 -2.79
N ASN A 127 -9.85 -6.37 -3.21
CA ASN A 127 -8.81 -5.81 -4.09
C ASN A 127 -8.27 -4.45 -3.56
N GLU A 128 -7.96 -4.39 -2.27
CA GLU A 128 -7.51 -3.21 -1.54
C GLU A 128 -6.12 -3.43 -0.95
N ALA A 129 -5.48 -2.35 -0.52
CA ALA A 129 -4.24 -2.41 0.24
C ALA A 129 -4.44 -3.16 1.56
N TYR A 130 -3.48 -3.98 1.93
CA TYR A 130 -3.45 -4.61 3.24
C TYR A 130 -2.06 -4.61 3.87
N ALA A 131 -2.04 -4.69 5.19
CA ALA A 131 -0.83 -4.78 6.00
C ALA A 131 -0.86 -6.03 6.87
N THR A 132 0.32 -6.61 7.07
CA THR A 132 0.57 -7.62 8.10
C THR A 132 1.69 -7.14 8.99
N LEU A 133 1.47 -7.12 10.30
CA LEU A 133 2.45 -6.72 11.30
C LEU A 133 2.73 -7.90 12.22
N VAL A 134 4.01 -8.16 12.47
CA VAL A 134 4.47 -9.23 13.36
C VAL A 134 5.24 -8.62 14.51
N GLY A 135 4.72 -8.79 15.72
CA GLY A 135 5.31 -8.27 16.94
C GLY A 135 5.64 -9.37 17.94
N THR A 136 6.41 -9.02 18.97
CA THR A 136 6.89 -9.94 19.99
C THR A 136 5.80 -10.51 20.91
N LYS A 137 4.62 -9.86 20.98
CA LYS A 137 3.48 -10.26 21.81
C LYS A 137 2.22 -10.58 21.01
N GLY A 138 2.27 -10.45 19.69
CA GLY A 138 1.15 -10.73 18.81
C GLY A 138 1.35 -10.10 17.43
N GLY A 139 0.46 -10.43 16.52
CA GLY A 139 0.44 -9.90 15.16
C GLY A 139 -0.90 -9.26 14.81
N LEU A 140 -0.90 -8.48 13.76
CA LEU A 140 -2.09 -7.89 13.15
C LEU A 140 -2.04 -8.14 11.65
N ASP A 141 -3.13 -8.54 11.05
CA ASP A 141 -3.29 -8.49 9.60
C ASP A 141 -4.65 -7.90 9.19
N THR A 142 -4.69 -7.31 8.00
CA THR A 142 -5.87 -6.66 7.44
C THR A 142 -6.30 -7.30 6.10
N VAL A 143 -5.78 -8.49 5.79
CA VAL A 143 -5.92 -9.16 4.47
C VAL A 143 -7.37 -9.35 4.01
N SER A 144 -8.29 -9.61 4.92
CA SER A 144 -9.70 -9.84 4.58
C SER A 144 -10.57 -8.58 4.58
N GLY A 145 -9.95 -7.38 4.65
CA GLY A 145 -10.66 -6.13 4.90
C GLY A 145 -11.16 -6.00 6.34
N GLN A 146 -10.79 -6.95 7.20
CA GLN A 146 -10.99 -6.92 8.65
C GLN A 146 -9.63 -7.06 9.32
N ALA A 147 -9.40 -6.39 10.44
CA ALA A 147 -8.20 -6.64 11.18
C ALA A 147 -8.37 -7.86 12.07
N ARG A 148 -7.38 -8.72 11.99
CA ARG A 148 -7.26 -9.93 12.78
C ARG A 148 -6.05 -9.79 13.69
N LEU A 149 -6.29 -9.86 14.99
CA LEU A 149 -5.23 -9.90 15.98
C LEU A 149 -4.88 -11.36 16.27
N ASN A 150 -3.63 -11.73 15.99
CA ASN A 150 -3.05 -13.03 16.34
C ASN A 150 -2.35 -12.88 17.69
N HIS A 151 -2.75 -13.65 18.69
CA HIS A 151 -2.20 -13.57 20.04
C HIS A 151 -2.33 -14.91 20.78
N VAL A 152 -1.89 -14.97 22.01
CA VAL A 152 -1.99 -16.17 22.86
C VAL A 152 -2.94 -15.89 24.02
N VAL A 153 -3.93 -16.77 24.23
CA VAL A 153 -4.86 -16.74 25.35
C VAL A 153 -4.81 -18.11 26.04
N ALA A 154 -4.58 -18.12 27.34
CA ALA A 154 -4.47 -19.37 28.13
C ALA A 154 -3.53 -20.41 27.49
N SER A 155 -2.37 -19.98 27.04
CA SER A 155 -1.35 -20.80 26.35
C SER A 155 -1.79 -21.41 25.00
N GLN A 156 -2.88 -20.92 24.43
CA GLN A 156 -3.36 -21.36 23.11
C GLN A 156 -3.30 -20.21 22.10
N PRO A 157 -2.88 -20.47 20.85
CA PRO A 157 -3.00 -19.49 19.77
C PRO A 157 -4.48 -19.09 19.59
N ALA A 158 -4.73 -17.80 19.46
CA ALA A 158 -6.06 -17.24 19.29
C ALA A 158 -6.06 -16.13 18.21
N ILE A 159 -7.18 -16.00 17.52
CA ILE A 159 -7.43 -14.92 16.58
C ILE A 159 -8.64 -14.13 17.07
N THR A 160 -8.44 -12.84 17.28
CA THR A 160 -9.54 -11.92 17.60
C THR A 160 -9.83 -11.05 16.40
N MET A 161 -11.07 -11.10 15.92
CA MET A 161 -11.54 -10.19 14.87
C MET A 161 -11.87 -8.85 15.53
N VAL A 162 -11.32 -7.77 15.00
CA VAL A 162 -11.53 -6.42 15.51
C VAL A 162 -12.27 -5.59 14.47
N GLY A 163 -13.51 -5.17 14.77
CA GLY A 163 -14.35 -4.39 13.87
C GLY A 163 -14.85 -5.15 12.64
N ASN A 164 -15.65 -4.49 11.84
CA ASN A 164 -16.25 -5.10 10.64
C ASN A 164 -15.52 -4.75 9.33
N LYS A 165 -14.63 -3.73 9.36
CA LYS A 165 -13.81 -3.29 8.22
C LYS A 165 -12.57 -2.55 8.73
N VAL A 166 -11.48 -2.54 7.96
CA VAL A 166 -10.22 -1.84 8.30
C VAL A 166 -10.44 -0.38 8.68
N ALA A 167 -11.34 0.32 8.00
CA ALA A 167 -11.70 1.70 8.31
C ALA A 167 -12.25 1.89 9.75
N SER A 168 -12.68 0.83 10.44
CA SER A 168 -13.16 0.90 11.82
C SER A 168 -12.04 0.96 12.88
N TYR A 169 -10.78 0.82 12.47
CA TYR A 169 -9.62 0.90 13.38
C TYR A 169 -9.14 2.31 13.65
N ILE A 170 -9.46 3.24 12.79
CA ILE A 170 -9.12 4.64 13.02
C ILE A 170 -10.09 5.15 14.10
N PRO A 171 -9.61 5.59 15.28
CA PRO A 171 -10.47 6.12 16.31
C PRO A 171 -11.38 7.21 15.74
N GLY A 172 -12.70 7.07 15.92
CA GLY A 172 -13.68 7.96 15.30
C GLY A 172 -14.17 7.55 13.91
N PHE A 173 -13.59 6.53 13.29
CA PHE A 173 -14.12 5.91 12.07
C PHE A 173 -15.12 4.80 12.46
N SER A 174 -16.35 5.13 12.71
CA SER A 174 -17.46 4.16 12.75
C SER A 174 -18.11 4.07 11.36
N ALA A 175 -18.87 2.99 11.11
CA ALA A 175 -19.68 2.86 9.90
C ALA A 175 -20.79 3.97 9.84
N GLY A 176 -20.36 5.18 9.56
CA GLY A 176 -21.16 6.39 9.39
C GLY A 176 -21.04 6.92 7.96
N PRO A 177 -21.43 8.17 7.70
CA PRO A 177 -21.34 8.75 6.36
C PRO A 177 -19.96 8.58 5.76
N ALA A 178 -19.89 8.54 4.42
CA ALA A 178 -18.75 8.13 3.62
C ALA A 178 -17.38 8.55 4.20
N PRO A 179 -16.33 7.70 4.10
CA PRO A 179 -14.99 7.98 4.63
C PRO A 179 -14.46 9.37 4.27
N VAL A 180 -14.73 9.82 3.05
CA VAL A 180 -14.32 11.14 2.52
C VAL A 180 -14.85 12.31 3.36
N SER A 181 -16.06 12.22 3.93
CA SER A 181 -16.60 13.30 4.77
C SER A 181 -15.85 13.44 6.10
N LYS A 182 -15.33 12.34 6.63
CA LYS A 182 -14.55 12.37 7.88
C LYS A 182 -13.13 12.88 7.67
N GLU A 183 -12.51 12.58 6.56
CA GLU A 183 -11.22 13.15 6.19
C GLU A 183 -11.33 14.67 6.07
N HIS A 184 -12.37 15.16 5.39
CA HIS A 184 -12.63 16.59 5.27
C HIS A 184 -12.88 17.25 6.63
N ASP A 185 -13.66 16.62 7.53
CA ASP A 185 -13.92 17.14 8.87
C ASP A 185 -12.64 17.25 9.69
N ILE A 186 -11.77 16.22 9.65
CA ILE A 186 -10.48 16.21 10.35
C ILE A 186 -9.59 17.32 9.79
N TRP A 187 -9.50 17.41 8.46
CA TRP A 187 -8.73 18.46 7.78
C TRP A 187 -9.18 19.86 8.16
N VAL A 188 -10.50 20.13 8.11
CA VAL A 188 -11.06 21.43 8.47
C VAL A 188 -10.82 21.77 9.93
N LYS A 189 -10.98 20.81 10.84
CA LYS A 189 -10.67 21.00 12.28
C LYS A 189 -9.21 21.32 12.51
N ALA A 190 -8.28 20.60 11.85
CA ALA A 190 -6.86 20.86 11.92
C ALA A 190 -6.51 22.26 11.43
N LEU A 191 -7.07 22.71 10.31
CA LEU A 191 -6.90 24.07 9.80
C LEU A 191 -7.40 25.17 10.76
N ARG A 192 -8.41 24.87 11.57
CA ARG A 192 -8.94 25.78 12.60
C ARG A 192 -8.22 25.72 13.94
N GLY A 193 -7.26 24.81 14.09
CA GLY A 193 -6.61 24.56 15.38
C GLY A 193 -7.48 23.84 16.41
N GLU A 194 -8.56 23.17 15.95
CA GLU A 194 -9.53 22.44 16.76
C GLU A 194 -9.22 20.95 16.92
N GLY A 195 -8.13 20.48 16.31
CA GLY A 195 -7.68 19.08 16.34
C GLY A 195 -6.43 18.84 15.51
N ASP A 196 -5.88 17.63 15.61
CA ASP A 196 -4.68 17.21 14.92
C ASP A 196 -5.02 16.38 13.67
N LEU A 197 -4.11 16.37 12.69
CA LEU A 197 -4.14 15.43 11.56
C LEU A 197 -3.75 14.03 12.03
N PHE A 198 -4.38 13.00 11.49
CA PHE A 198 -3.95 11.61 11.74
C PHE A 198 -2.64 11.26 11.02
N VAL A 199 -2.44 11.84 9.85
CA VAL A 199 -1.19 11.73 9.09
C VAL A 199 -0.70 13.14 8.77
N THR A 200 0.54 13.44 9.14
CA THR A 200 1.15 14.74 8.88
C THR A 200 1.81 14.78 7.50
N ALA A 201 2.11 15.97 7.02
CA ALA A 201 2.86 16.15 5.77
C ALA A 201 4.26 15.51 5.83
N ASP A 202 4.93 15.55 6.99
CA ASP A 202 6.23 14.91 7.18
C ASP A 202 6.14 13.39 7.07
N GLN A 203 5.10 12.78 7.64
CA GLN A 203 4.84 11.35 7.51
C GLN A 203 4.55 10.96 6.05
N ALA A 204 3.72 11.72 5.34
CA ALA A 204 3.44 11.50 3.92
C ALA A 204 4.71 11.68 3.06
N PHE A 205 5.59 12.62 3.43
CA PHE A 205 6.87 12.80 2.75
C PHE A 205 7.79 11.59 2.90
N VAL A 206 7.80 10.92 4.06
CA VAL A 206 8.57 9.66 4.25
C VAL A 206 8.07 8.59 3.30
N VAL A 207 6.74 8.44 3.12
CA VAL A 207 6.17 7.49 2.15
C VAL A 207 6.71 7.77 0.75
N THR A 208 6.61 9.00 0.28
CA THR A 208 7.11 9.42 -1.04
C THR A 208 8.60 9.15 -1.20
N ARG A 209 9.39 9.48 -0.19
CA ARG A 209 10.86 9.27 -0.20
C ARG A 209 11.23 7.78 -0.27
N ILE A 210 10.48 6.90 0.40
CA ILE A 210 10.67 5.43 0.31
C ILE A 210 10.39 4.95 -1.13
N LEU A 211 9.27 5.38 -1.72
CA LEU A 211 8.90 4.96 -3.08
C LEU A 211 9.93 5.41 -4.11
N ASP A 212 10.41 6.65 -4.03
CA ASP A 212 11.47 7.17 -4.88
C ASP A 212 12.78 6.39 -4.69
N SER A 213 13.13 6.06 -3.45
CA SER A 213 14.30 5.23 -3.13
C SER A 213 14.22 3.81 -3.71
N ILE A 214 13.02 3.23 -3.84
CA ILE A 214 12.83 1.94 -4.52
C ILE A 214 13.17 2.08 -6.02
N TYR A 215 12.72 3.14 -6.68
CA TYR A 215 13.09 3.40 -8.08
C TYR A 215 14.60 3.62 -8.24
N GLU A 216 15.21 4.40 -7.34
CA GLU A 216 16.65 4.63 -7.37
C GLU A 216 17.42 3.32 -7.16
N SER A 217 17.04 2.52 -6.16
CA SER A 217 17.64 1.22 -5.90
C SER A 217 17.49 0.27 -7.10
N SER A 218 16.31 0.22 -7.71
CA SER A 218 16.07 -0.57 -8.93
C SER A 218 16.99 -0.18 -10.08
N ARG A 219 17.21 1.13 -10.26
CA ARG A 219 18.06 1.66 -11.33
C ARG A 219 19.56 1.44 -11.06
N THR A 220 19.99 1.55 -9.81
CA THR A 220 21.42 1.52 -9.42
C THR A 220 21.90 0.15 -8.98
N GLY A 221 20.99 -0.75 -8.58
CA GLY A 221 21.30 -2.03 -7.94
C GLY A 221 21.90 -1.89 -6.54
N LYS A 222 21.72 -0.73 -5.87
CA LYS A 222 22.32 -0.42 -4.56
C LYS A 222 21.26 -0.01 -3.54
N PRO A 223 21.54 -0.21 -2.23
CA PRO A 223 20.72 0.37 -1.18
C PRO A 223 20.74 1.90 -1.23
N VAL A 224 19.63 2.52 -0.87
CA VAL A 224 19.50 3.97 -0.65
C VAL A 224 19.35 4.21 0.85
N TYR A 225 20.30 4.93 1.44
CA TYR A 225 20.32 5.20 2.87
C TYR A 225 19.61 6.53 3.18
N PHE A 226 19.00 6.58 4.35
CA PHE A 226 18.32 7.75 4.89
C PHE A 226 19.16 8.37 6.00
N ASP A 227 19.42 9.67 5.89
CA ASP A 227 20.13 10.46 6.90
C ASP A 227 19.28 10.71 8.15
#